data_da2d14f171c72fe50724b8adc6de1e6d
#
_entry.id   da2d14f171c72fe50724b8adc6de1e6d
#
_cell.length_a   1.000
_cell.length_b   1.000
_cell.length_c   1.000
_cell.angle_alpha   90.00
_cell.angle_beta   90.00
_cell.angle_gamma   90.00
#
_symmetry.space_group_name_H-M   'P 1'
#
loop_
_entity.id
_entity.type
_entity.pdbx_description
1 polymer ?
#
loop_
_entity_poly.entity_id
_entity_poly.type
_entity_poly.pdbx_seq_one_letter_code
_entity_poly.pdbx_strand_id
1 'polypeptide(L)'
;MNKWLVVLSLVFGVSTTAHANLILNGSFENNDIKSNSWKIFTTGTVDGWSGTNMELWDNFQGLNAFDGSQYAELNANGNNGRYFIFQSFSTEADANYDVSFAYAARGKGESFQLDIFSDTNNILFSQVFDDHAIKTWSEFYGDFVAQTALTTIRFSTINTGTYGNFVDDIVVTEAPSLASVSSVSVSEPASLAILLPLSAFAFIRRKRAK
;
A
#
# COMPACT_ATOMS: atom_id res chain seq x y z
N MET A 1 -43.34 -17.64 -35.94
CA MET A 1 -42.04 -16.93 -36.14
C MET A 1 -41.62 -16.35 -34.80
N ASN A 2 -40.72 -17.03 -34.11
CA ASN A 2 -40.24 -16.61 -32.79
C ASN A 2 -39.09 -15.59 -32.94
N LYS A 3 -39.33 -14.37 -32.47
CA LYS A 3 -38.28 -13.32 -32.43
C LYS A 3 -37.50 -13.47 -31.13
N TRP A 4 -36.26 -13.91 -31.22
CA TRP A 4 -35.32 -13.92 -30.10
C TRP A 4 -34.84 -12.50 -29.87
N LEU A 5 -35.11 -11.94 -28.70
CA LEU A 5 -34.49 -10.70 -28.22
C LEU A 5 -33.14 -11.05 -27.65
N VAL A 6 -32.07 -10.65 -28.33
CA VAL A 6 -30.71 -10.71 -27.78
C VAL A 6 -30.51 -9.46 -26.92
N VAL A 7 -30.49 -9.64 -25.60
CA VAL A 7 -30.10 -8.58 -24.65
C VAL A 7 -28.58 -8.60 -24.56
N LEU A 8 -27.92 -7.62 -25.16
CA LEU A 8 -26.48 -7.40 -25.06
C LEU A 8 -26.20 -6.68 -23.73
N SER A 9 -25.76 -7.45 -22.70
CA SER A 9 -25.34 -6.89 -21.43
C SER A 9 -23.94 -6.26 -21.60
N LEU A 10 -23.84 -4.93 -21.54
CA LEU A 10 -22.58 -4.20 -21.55
C LEU A 10 -22.01 -4.23 -20.14
N VAL A 11 -20.98 -5.08 -19.91
CA VAL A 11 -20.23 -5.11 -18.66
C VAL A 11 -19.20 -3.98 -18.69
N PHE A 12 -19.40 -2.93 -17.91
CA PHE A 12 -18.39 -1.91 -17.67
C PHE A 12 -17.35 -2.49 -16.69
N GLY A 13 -16.21 -2.86 -17.21
CA GLY A 13 -15.05 -3.20 -16.38
C GLY A 13 -14.54 -1.93 -15.68
N VAL A 14 -14.62 -1.88 -14.36
CA VAL A 14 -13.89 -0.86 -13.57
C VAL A 14 -12.43 -1.30 -13.56
N SER A 15 -11.57 -0.60 -14.30
CA SER A 15 -10.12 -0.79 -14.21
C SER A 15 -9.64 -0.15 -12.91
N THR A 16 -9.30 -0.95 -11.91
CA THR A 16 -8.55 -0.47 -10.76
C THR A 16 -7.10 -0.32 -11.19
N THR A 17 -6.56 0.89 -11.15
CA THR A 17 -5.12 1.11 -11.29
C THR A 17 -4.45 0.56 -10.03
N ALA A 18 -3.69 -0.53 -10.16
CA ALA A 18 -2.80 -0.96 -9.09
C ALA A 18 -1.62 0.03 -9.06
N HIS A 19 -1.46 0.77 -7.97
CA HIS A 19 -0.29 1.61 -7.76
C HIS A 19 0.89 0.72 -7.34
N ALA A 20 2.07 0.94 -7.94
CA ALA A 20 3.28 0.19 -7.60
C ALA A 20 3.79 0.60 -6.21
N ASN A 21 4.34 -0.35 -5.46
CA ASN A 21 5.05 -0.05 -4.22
C ASN A 21 6.27 0.84 -4.52
N LEU A 22 6.36 1.98 -3.83
CA LEU A 22 7.46 2.95 -3.95
C LEU A 22 8.68 2.55 -3.11
N ILE A 23 8.51 1.60 -2.18
CA ILE A 23 9.59 1.06 -1.36
C ILE A 23 10.29 -0.06 -2.10
N LEU A 24 11.58 0.08 -2.31
CA LEU A 24 12.43 -0.98 -2.84
C LEU A 24 12.77 -1.97 -1.71
N ASN A 25 12.56 -3.27 -1.98
CA ASN A 25 12.93 -4.34 -1.05
C ASN A 25 12.26 -4.18 0.34
N GLY A 26 10.95 -3.90 0.35
CA GLY A 26 10.18 -3.73 1.58
C GLY A 26 10.02 -5.02 2.40
N SER A 27 10.11 -6.18 1.74
CA SER A 27 10.10 -7.51 2.38
C SER A 27 11.50 -8.10 2.52
N PHE A 28 12.59 -7.34 2.26
CA PHE A 28 13.99 -7.72 2.50
C PHE A 28 14.49 -8.95 1.72
N GLU A 29 13.80 -9.40 0.68
CA GLU A 29 14.11 -10.63 -0.07
C GLU A 29 15.30 -10.48 -1.04
N ASN A 30 15.71 -9.25 -1.43
CA ASN A 30 16.78 -9.03 -2.40
C ASN A 30 18.18 -9.41 -1.87
N ASN A 31 18.34 -9.47 -0.56
CA ASN A 31 19.60 -9.84 0.09
C ASN A 31 19.48 -11.25 0.68
N ASP A 32 19.53 -12.26 -0.19
CA ASP A 32 19.36 -13.65 0.20
C ASP A 32 20.36 -14.10 1.28
N ILE A 33 19.86 -14.74 2.33
CA ILE A 33 20.64 -15.35 3.40
C ILE A 33 20.29 -16.83 3.53
N LYS A 34 21.08 -17.57 4.29
CA LYS A 34 20.83 -18.99 4.52
C LYS A 34 19.53 -19.17 5.30
N SER A 35 18.65 -20.04 4.79
CA SER A 35 17.39 -20.39 5.45
C SER A 35 17.59 -20.89 6.88
N ASN A 36 16.62 -20.58 7.74
CA ASN A 36 16.63 -20.86 9.18
C ASN A 36 17.89 -20.29 9.88
N SER A 37 18.23 -19.04 9.54
CA SER A 37 19.39 -18.33 10.10
C SER A 37 19.17 -16.82 10.11
N TRP A 38 20.20 -16.10 10.56
CA TRP A 38 20.23 -14.63 10.53
C TRP A 38 21.62 -14.15 10.14
N LYS A 39 21.70 -12.90 9.67
CA LYS A 39 22.96 -12.25 9.30
C LYS A 39 22.91 -10.76 9.52
N ILE A 40 24.02 -10.21 10.08
CA ILE A 40 24.21 -8.76 10.20
C ILE A 40 24.65 -8.20 8.84
N PHE A 41 24.01 -7.11 8.46
CA PHE A 41 24.38 -6.28 7.33
C PHE A 41 24.85 -4.92 7.85
N THR A 42 25.99 -4.47 7.35
CA THR A 42 26.47 -3.12 7.66
C THR A 42 25.68 -2.08 6.89
N THR A 43 25.73 -0.84 7.36
CA THR A 43 25.00 0.27 6.75
C THR A 43 25.17 0.33 5.23
N GLY A 44 24.07 0.49 4.51
CA GLY A 44 24.06 0.64 3.05
C GLY A 44 24.35 -0.63 2.25
N THR A 45 24.36 -1.83 2.88
CA THR A 45 24.58 -3.11 2.19
C THR A 45 23.31 -3.94 2.03
N VAL A 46 22.17 -3.49 2.57
CA VAL A 46 20.85 -4.04 2.26
C VAL A 46 20.25 -3.20 1.15
N ASP A 47 19.84 -3.85 0.08
CA ASP A 47 19.28 -3.19 -1.10
C ASP A 47 18.10 -2.29 -0.73
N GLY A 48 18.15 -1.03 -1.17
CA GLY A 48 17.12 -0.03 -0.90
C GLY A 48 17.22 0.64 0.46
N TRP A 49 17.93 0.07 1.44
CA TRP A 49 17.95 0.57 2.82
C TRP A 49 19.29 1.19 3.22
N SER A 50 19.20 2.28 3.94
CA SER A 50 20.32 3.02 4.54
C SER A 50 20.09 3.19 6.03
N GLY A 51 21.09 3.76 6.75
CA GLY A 51 20.99 4.01 8.18
C GLY A 51 22.08 3.30 8.98
N THR A 52 21.72 2.61 10.03
CA THR A 52 22.65 1.81 10.85
C THR A 52 22.71 0.36 10.37
N ASN A 53 23.51 -0.48 11.03
CA ASN A 53 23.47 -1.91 10.75
C ASN A 53 22.09 -2.46 11.05
N MET A 54 21.68 -3.49 10.30
CA MET A 54 20.45 -4.27 10.54
C MET A 54 20.75 -5.76 10.45
N GLU A 55 19.90 -6.57 11.04
CA GLU A 55 19.93 -8.01 10.88
C GLU A 55 18.81 -8.44 9.95
N LEU A 56 19.10 -9.30 8.97
CA LEU A 56 18.08 -10.02 8.24
C LEU A 56 17.96 -11.43 8.83
N TRP A 57 16.73 -11.86 8.96
CA TRP A 57 16.34 -13.15 9.53
C TRP A 57 15.53 -13.92 8.49
N ASP A 58 15.84 -15.20 8.28
CA ASP A 58 15.11 -16.08 7.39
C ASP A 58 14.41 -17.16 8.20
N ASN A 59 13.10 -17.01 8.44
CA ASN A 59 12.24 -17.96 9.14
C ASN A 59 12.91 -18.60 10.38
N PHE A 60 13.51 -17.77 11.23
CA PHE A 60 14.41 -18.22 12.29
C PHE A 60 13.79 -18.11 13.68
N GLN A 61 14.20 -19.01 14.59
CA GLN A 61 13.76 -19.06 16.00
C GLN A 61 12.24 -19.10 16.21
N GLY A 62 11.49 -19.68 15.27
CA GLY A 62 10.05 -19.88 15.42
C GLY A 62 9.19 -18.67 15.08
N LEU A 63 9.74 -17.70 14.38
CA LEU A 63 8.98 -16.66 13.68
C LEU A 63 9.23 -16.82 12.18
N ASN A 64 8.16 -17.07 11.41
CA ASN A 64 8.20 -17.00 9.96
C ASN A 64 8.04 -15.56 9.51
N ALA A 65 8.60 -15.20 8.34
CA ALA A 65 8.37 -13.91 7.71
C ALA A 65 6.87 -13.65 7.52
N PHE A 66 6.49 -12.38 7.50
CA PHE A 66 5.12 -11.98 7.16
C PHE A 66 4.90 -12.10 5.66
N ASP A 67 5.83 -11.58 4.85
CA ASP A 67 5.88 -11.78 3.41
C ASP A 67 7.20 -12.47 3.01
N GLY A 68 7.13 -13.43 2.08
CA GLY A 68 8.30 -14.16 1.62
C GLY A 68 8.93 -15.09 2.68
N SER A 69 10.24 -14.95 2.89
CA SER A 69 11.03 -15.78 3.81
C SER A 69 11.88 -14.98 4.78
N GLN A 70 12.09 -13.70 4.53
CA GLN A 70 13.03 -12.87 5.28
C GLN A 70 12.31 -11.67 5.93
N TYR A 71 12.86 -11.16 7.00
CA TYR A 71 12.42 -9.95 7.69
C TYR A 71 13.59 -9.27 8.37
N ALA A 72 13.45 -7.98 8.68
CA ALA A 72 14.52 -7.21 9.32
C ALA A 72 14.34 -7.10 10.83
N GLU A 73 15.46 -7.19 11.58
CA GLU A 73 15.57 -6.73 12.95
C GLU A 73 16.26 -5.37 12.98
N LEU A 74 15.61 -4.38 13.60
CA LEU A 74 16.12 -3.01 13.66
C LEU A 74 17.30 -2.88 14.62
N ASN A 75 17.40 -3.71 15.65
CA ASN A 75 18.40 -3.62 16.72
C ASN A 75 19.65 -4.48 16.45
N ALA A 76 20.23 -4.36 15.25
CA ALA A 76 21.44 -5.13 14.91
C ALA A 76 22.62 -4.70 15.76
N ASN A 77 23.21 -5.70 16.38
CA ASN A 77 24.53 -5.74 17.02
C ASN A 77 25.12 -4.50 17.69
N GLY A 78 25.29 -4.59 19.01
CA GLY A 78 26.50 -4.30 19.77
C GLY A 78 26.87 -2.85 20.03
N ASN A 79 26.19 -1.89 19.50
CA ASN A 79 26.39 -0.51 19.88
C ASN A 79 25.30 -0.09 20.90
N ASN A 80 25.67 0.47 22.02
CA ASN A 80 24.79 1.00 23.05
C ASN A 80 23.99 2.22 22.59
N GLY A 81 23.60 2.25 21.29
CA GLY A 81 22.92 3.35 20.64
C GLY A 81 21.55 2.97 20.11
N ARG A 82 20.80 3.96 19.70
CA ARG A 82 19.57 3.77 18.96
C ARG A 82 19.91 3.44 17.52
N TYR A 83 19.19 2.50 16.95
CA TYR A 83 19.33 2.12 15.56
C TYR A 83 18.20 2.71 14.73
N PHE A 84 18.50 2.99 13.47
CA PHE A 84 17.50 3.44 12.52
C PHE A 84 17.83 2.93 11.11
N ILE A 85 16.80 2.65 10.36
CA ILE A 85 16.86 2.39 8.92
C ILE A 85 15.95 3.37 8.19
N PHE A 86 16.32 3.75 6.97
CA PHE A 86 15.50 4.64 6.18
C PHE A 86 15.64 4.38 4.69
N GLN A 87 14.62 4.80 3.96
CA GLN A 87 14.62 4.84 2.50
C GLN A 87 13.96 6.12 2.03
N SER A 88 14.50 6.74 0.96
CA SER A 88 13.89 7.89 0.29
C SER A 88 13.33 7.45 -1.05
N PHE A 89 12.16 7.96 -1.40
CA PHE A 89 11.45 7.64 -2.62
C PHE A 89 10.79 8.90 -3.22
N SER A 90 10.54 8.87 -4.54
CA SER A 90 9.92 9.99 -5.23
C SER A 90 8.44 10.10 -4.89
N THR A 91 7.98 11.32 -4.69
CA THR A 91 6.58 11.66 -4.42
C THR A 91 6.15 12.86 -5.25
N GLU A 92 4.85 13.10 -5.36
CA GLU A 92 4.29 14.33 -5.92
C GLU A 92 3.74 15.20 -4.78
N ALA A 93 4.09 16.49 -4.78
CA ALA A 93 3.60 17.42 -3.77
C ALA A 93 2.06 17.47 -3.79
N ASP A 94 1.44 17.55 -2.60
CA ASP A 94 0.00 17.55 -2.37
C ASP A 94 -0.73 16.24 -2.74
N ALA A 95 -0.02 15.17 -3.16
CA ALA A 95 -0.60 13.86 -3.35
C ALA A 95 -0.67 13.08 -2.03
N ASN A 96 -1.70 12.21 -1.92
CA ASN A 96 -1.88 11.32 -0.77
C ASN A 96 -1.18 9.99 -1.01
N TYR A 97 -0.62 9.42 0.04
CA TYR A 97 0.05 8.12 0.02
C TYR A 97 -0.43 7.26 1.17
N ASP A 98 -0.70 5.99 0.86
CA ASP A 98 -0.96 4.96 1.86
C ASP A 98 0.37 4.31 2.26
N VAL A 99 0.53 4.00 3.55
CA VAL A 99 1.67 3.29 4.09
C VAL A 99 1.19 2.11 4.93
N SER A 100 1.81 0.95 4.73
CA SER A 100 1.57 -0.24 5.56
C SER A 100 2.87 -1.00 5.81
N PHE A 101 2.92 -1.76 6.89
CA PHE A 101 3.98 -2.71 7.19
C PHE A 101 3.54 -3.68 8.29
N ALA A 102 4.22 -4.83 8.37
CA ALA A 102 4.10 -5.76 9.48
C ALA A 102 5.21 -5.50 10.51
N TYR A 103 4.89 -5.69 11.81
CA TYR A 103 5.85 -5.54 12.90
C TYR A 103 5.60 -6.58 14.01
N ALA A 104 6.67 -6.99 14.68
CA ALA A 104 6.63 -7.93 15.78
C ALA A 104 7.74 -7.63 16.79
N ALA A 105 7.57 -8.10 18.03
CA ALA A 105 8.62 -8.04 19.04
C ALA A 105 9.47 -9.33 19.02
N ARG A 106 10.79 -9.17 19.19
CA ARG A 106 11.68 -10.30 19.51
C ARG A 106 11.58 -10.67 20.98
N GLY A 107 11.44 -9.68 21.87
CA GLY A 107 11.39 -9.83 23.32
C GLY A 107 10.38 -8.87 23.96
N LYS A 108 10.54 -8.61 25.24
CA LYS A 108 9.66 -7.71 26.02
C LYS A 108 10.19 -6.28 26.04
N GLY A 109 9.26 -5.31 26.00
CA GLY A 109 9.59 -3.90 26.18
C GLY A 109 10.31 -3.27 24.99
N GLU A 110 10.16 -3.86 23.83
CA GLU A 110 10.66 -3.33 22.57
C GLU A 110 9.73 -2.25 22.06
N SER A 111 10.32 -1.22 21.48
CA SER A 111 9.55 -0.11 20.90
C SER A 111 10.39 0.59 19.83
N PHE A 112 9.71 1.08 18.81
CA PHE A 112 10.28 1.87 17.74
C PHE A 112 9.36 3.01 17.34
N GLN A 113 9.91 3.97 16.62
CA GLN A 113 9.20 5.08 16.03
C GLN A 113 9.30 5.02 14.52
N LEU A 114 8.16 5.16 13.85
CA LEU A 114 8.09 5.48 12.44
C LEU A 114 7.99 6.99 12.28
N ASP A 115 8.87 7.56 11.46
CA ASP A 115 8.78 8.92 10.97
C ASP A 115 8.73 8.91 9.44
N ILE A 116 7.85 9.73 8.87
CA ILE A 116 7.83 10.05 7.44
C ILE A 116 8.02 11.55 7.33
N PHE A 117 8.97 12.00 6.53
CA PHE A 117 9.32 13.41 6.42
C PHE A 117 9.73 13.80 5.00
N SER A 118 9.52 15.08 4.66
CA SER A 118 9.92 15.66 3.39
C SER A 118 11.45 15.87 3.32
N ASP A 119 11.98 16.18 2.15
CA ASP A 119 13.39 16.56 1.96
C ASP A 119 13.77 17.86 2.69
N THR A 120 12.79 18.66 3.10
CA THR A 120 12.96 19.84 3.96
C THR A 120 12.89 19.51 5.45
N ASN A 121 12.88 18.22 5.83
CA ASN A 121 12.76 17.69 7.18
C ASN A 121 11.46 18.06 7.92
N ASN A 122 10.39 18.41 7.21
CA ASN A 122 9.07 18.55 7.82
C ASN A 122 8.49 17.15 8.07
N ILE A 123 8.02 16.90 9.29
CA ILE A 123 7.34 15.66 9.65
C ILE A 123 5.97 15.63 8.99
N LEU A 124 5.72 14.62 8.17
CA LEU A 124 4.45 14.34 7.50
C LEU A 124 3.62 13.33 8.31
N PHE A 125 4.30 12.39 8.94
CA PHE A 125 3.71 11.38 9.83
C PHE A 125 4.73 10.99 10.90
N SER A 126 4.27 10.72 12.13
CA SER A 126 5.11 10.19 13.21
C SER A 126 4.27 9.40 14.21
N GLN A 127 4.70 8.17 14.51
CA GLN A 127 4.04 7.30 15.48
C GLN A 127 5.04 6.40 16.20
N VAL A 128 4.81 6.19 17.51
CA VAL A 128 5.53 5.21 18.33
C VAL A 128 4.73 3.90 18.35
N PHE A 129 5.44 2.78 18.23
CA PHE A 129 4.94 1.42 18.33
C PHE A 129 5.58 0.77 19.54
N ASP A 130 4.76 0.41 20.54
CA ASP A 130 5.16 -0.21 21.80
C ASP A 130 4.17 -1.33 22.25
N ASP A 131 3.24 -1.68 21.39
CA ASP A 131 2.13 -2.59 21.63
C ASP A 131 2.28 -3.97 20.98
N HIS A 132 3.36 -4.21 20.23
CA HIS A 132 3.55 -5.44 19.50
C HIS A 132 3.88 -6.64 20.37
N ALA A 133 3.30 -7.79 20.02
CA ALA A 133 3.47 -9.04 20.77
C ALA A 133 4.78 -9.76 20.35
N ILE A 134 5.32 -10.56 21.29
CA ILE A 134 6.53 -11.35 21.04
C ILE A 134 6.23 -12.39 19.96
N LYS A 135 7.00 -12.39 18.87
CA LYS A 135 6.92 -13.34 17.75
C LYS A 135 5.50 -13.52 17.20
N THR A 136 4.75 -12.45 17.15
CA THR A 136 3.42 -12.40 16.54
C THR A 136 3.32 -11.12 15.74
N TRP A 137 3.09 -11.25 14.45
CA TRP A 137 2.95 -10.13 13.56
C TRP A 137 1.67 -9.33 13.87
N SER A 138 1.81 -8.03 13.92
CA SER A 138 0.76 -7.02 13.84
C SER A 138 0.96 -6.23 12.56
N GLU A 139 -0.10 -5.65 12.03
CA GLU A 139 -0.04 -4.82 10.84
C GLU A 139 -0.38 -3.38 11.18
N PHE A 140 0.29 -2.46 10.53
CA PHE A 140 -0.01 -1.04 10.57
C PHE A 140 -0.51 -0.58 9.20
N TYR A 141 -1.50 0.30 9.22
CA TYR A 141 -2.03 1.01 8.07
C TYR A 141 -2.19 2.47 8.43
N GLY A 142 -1.66 3.36 7.60
CA GLY A 142 -1.73 4.81 7.76
C GLY A 142 -1.61 5.52 6.43
N ASP A 143 -1.66 6.84 6.48
CA ASP A 143 -1.57 7.69 5.30
C ASP A 143 -0.79 8.98 5.60
N PHE A 144 -0.28 9.61 4.56
CA PHE A 144 0.33 10.94 4.64
C PHE A 144 0.13 11.72 3.33
N VAL A 145 0.25 13.04 3.43
CA VAL A 145 0.28 13.94 2.26
C VAL A 145 1.73 14.36 2.03
N ALA A 146 2.25 14.10 0.83
CA ALA A 146 3.59 14.55 0.47
C ALA A 146 3.62 16.07 0.28
N GLN A 147 4.71 16.72 0.72
CA GLN A 147 4.89 18.18 0.58
C GLN A 147 5.88 18.55 -0.52
N THR A 148 6.70 17.59 -0.94
CA THR A 148 7.79 17.80 -1.90
C THR A 148 7.93 16.60 -2.83
N ALA A 149 8.83 16.69 -3.81
CA ALA A 149 9.09 15.62 -4.76
C ALA A 149 9.90 14.43 -4.20
N LEU A 150 10.36 14.52 -2.95
CA LEU A 150 11.11 13.47 -2.27
C LEU A 150 10.63 13.31 -0.84
N THR A 151 10.29 12.09 -0.46
CA THR A 151 9.86 11.71 0.90
C THR A 151 10.78 10.63 1.44
N THR A 152 11.01 10.64 2.75
CA THR A 152 11.80 9.63 3.45
C THR A 152 10.96 8.95 4.51
N ILE A 153 10.94 7.61 4.51
CA ILE A 153 10.42 6.77 5.60
C ILE A 153 11.59 6.33 6.48
N ARG A 154 11.44 6.42 7.80
CA ARG A 154 12.48 6.04 8.77
C ARG A 154 11.87 5.28 9.95
N PHE A 155 12.43 4.13 10.26
CA PHE A 155 12.17 3.37 11.46
C PHE A 155 13.33 3.57 12.43
N SER A 156 13.06 3.99 13.66
CA SER A 156 14.08 4.26 14.70
C SER A 156 13.71 3.52 15.96
N THR A 157 14.63 2.71 16.52
CA THR A 157 14.38 2.02 17.79
C THR A 157 14.39 3.01 18.94
N ILE A 158 13.56 2.78 19.94
CA ILE A 158 13.52 3.56 21.18
C ILE A 158 14.26 2.82 22.29
N ASN A 159 14.05 1.49 22.38
CA ASN A 159 14.79 0.65 23.31
C ASN A 159 16.25 0.51 22.91
N THR A 160 17.14 0.35 23.91
CA THR A 160 18.56 0.10 23.71
C THR A 160 18.86 -1.39 23.85
N GLY A 161 19.95 -1.87 23.23
CA GLY A 161 20.34 -3.27 23.27
C GLY A 161 20.15 -3.97 21.93
N THR A 162 20.54 -5.25 21.88
CA THR A 162 20.57 -6.07 20.67
C THR A 162 19.33 -6.94 20.49
N TYR A 163 18.35 -6.83 21.37
CA TYR A 163 17.02 -7.40 21.21
C TYR A 163 16.14 -6.33 20.62
N GLY A 164 15.49 -6.64 19.50
CA GLY A 164 14.88 -5.59 18.73
C GLY A 164 13.53 -5.89 18.12
N ASN A 165 13.12 -4.89 17.44
CA ASN A 165 11.86 -4.83 16.74
C ASN A 165 12.04 -5.48 15.38
N PHE A 166 11.16 -6.38 15.01
CA PHE A 166 11.06 -6.93 13.67
C PHE A 166 10.11 -6.09 12.82
N VAL A 167 10.49 -5.88 11.56
CA VAL A 167 9.66 -5.24 10.55
C VAL A 167 9.74 -6.01 9.24
N ASP A 168 8.61 -6.02 8.49
CA ASP A 168 8.48 -6.75 7.24
C ASP A 168 7.37 -6.13 6.37
N ASP A 169 7.32 -6.49 5.09
CA ASP A 169 6.28 -6.09 4.13
C ASP A 169 5.98 -4.59 4.14
N ILE A 170 7.03 -3.77 4.01
CA ILE A 170 6.89 -2.31 4.01
C ILE A 170 6.43 -1.85 2.63
N VAL A 171 5.27 -1.23 2.59
CA VAL A 171 4.61 -0.77 1.36
C VAL A 171 4.25 0.69 1.47
N VAL A 172 4.55 1.46 0.43
CA VAL A 172 4.03 2.82 0.22
C VAL A 172 3.49 2.89 -1.20
N THR A 173 2.24 3.30 -1.33
CA THR A 173 1.60 3.48 -2.64
C THR A 173 0.92 4.83 -2.71
N GLU A 174 0.84 5.42 -3.89
CA GLU A 174 0.01 6.60 -4.07
C GLU A 174 -1.47 6.22 -3.92
N ALA A 175 -2.21 6.95 -3.10
CA ALA A 175 -3.63 6.74 -2.92
C ALA A 175 -4.43 7.15 -4.16
N PRO A 176 -5.51 6.46 -4.53
CA PRO A 176 -6.33 6.84 -5.68
C PRO A 176 -6.82 8.29 -5.57
N SER A 177 -6.49 9.13 -6.55
CA SER A 177 -7.00 10.48 -6.63
C SER A 177 -8.51 10.48 -6.95
N LEU A 178 -9.33 11.08 -6.08
CA LEU A 178 -10.76 11.28 -6.33
C LEU A 178 -11.05 12.25 -7.50
N ALA A 179 -10.03 12.92 -8.03
CA ALA A 179 -10.17 13.93 -9.09
C ALA A 179 -10.42 13.33 -10.48
N SER A 180 -10.38 12.03 -10.68
CA SER A 180 -10.56 11.40 -11.99
C SER A 180 -11.97 10.85 -12.27
N VAL A 181 -12.97 11.13 -11.43
CA VAL A 181 -14.37 10.95 -11.84
C VAL A 181 -14.80 12.19 -12.64
N SER A 182 -14.13 12.45 -13.75
CA SER A 182 -14.68 13.30 -14.79
C SER A 182 -16.04 12.72 -15.13
N SER A 183 -17.11 13.48 -14.87
CA SER A 183 -18.44 13.17 -15.34
C SER A 183 -18.36 12.84 -16.83
N VAL A 184 -18.34 11.57 -17.17
CA VAL A 184 -18.62 11.16 -18.53
C VAL A 184 -20.04 11.63 -18.76
N SER A 185 -20.21 12.77 -19.43
CA SER A 185 -21.49 13.18 -19.95
C SER A 185 -21.91 12.09 -20.96
N VAL A 186 -22.67 11.13 -20.51
CA VAL A 186 -23.35 10.20 -21.39
C VAL A 186 -24.31 11.05 -22.20
N SER A 187 -23.90 11.41 -23.42
CA SER A 187 -24.85 11.93 -24.41
C SER A 187 -25.89 10.85 -24.60
N GLU A 188 -27.11 11.09 -24.13
CA GLU A 188 -28.23 10.19 -24.36
C GLU A 188 -28.31 9.91 -25.88
N PRO A 189 -28.30 8.65 -26.33
CA PRO A 189 -28.48 8.38 -27.74
C PRO A 189 -29.88 8.88 -28.13
N ALA A 190 -29.96 9.69 -29.17
CA ALA A 190 -31.15 10.26 -29.73
C ALA A 190 -32.22 9.23 -30.22
N SER A 191 -32.19 8.02 -29.66
CA SER A 191 -33.03 6.88 -29.97
C SER A 191 -34.40 6.91 -29.29
N LEU A 192 -34.67 7.81 -28.36
CA LEU A 192 -35.99 7.94 -27.70
C LEU A 192 -37.02 8.77 -28.50
N ALA A 193 -36.58 9.40 -29.60
CA ALA A 193 -37.50 10.24 -30.43
C ALA A 193 -38.28 9.46 -31.52
N ILE A 194 -38.11 8.15 -31.68
CA ILE A 194 -38.72 7.36 -32.77
C ILE A 194 -39.91 6.50 -32.33
N LEU A 195 -40.31 6.52 -31.06
CA LEU A 195 -41.39 5.63 -30.56
C LEU A 195 -42.76 6.28 -30.36
N LEU A 196 -42.98 7.52 -30.78
CA LEU A 196 -44.23 8.23 -30.52
C LEU A 196 -45.16 8.59 -31.72
N PRO A 197 -45.00 8.13 -32.99
CA PRO A 197 -46.08 8.37 -33.94
C PRO A 197 -46.83 7.11 -34.46
N LEU A 198 -46.69 5.92 -33.86
CA LEU A 198 -47.38 4.71 -34.35
C LEU A 198 -48.67 4.36 -33.61
N SER A 199 -49.07 5.08 -32.57
CA SER A 199 -50.38 4.84 -31.87
C SER A 199 -51.53 5.76 -32.28
N ALA A 200 -51.33 6.71 -33.21
CA ALA A 200 -52.36 7.66 -33.64
C ALA A 200 -53.15 7.22 -34.91
N PHE A 201 -52.83 6.08 -35.52
CA PHE A 201 -53.48 5.65 -36.76
C PHE A 201 -54.47 4.47 -36.64
N ALA A 202 -54.82 4.05 -35.45
CA ALA A 202 -55.71 2.87 -35.24
C ALA A 202 -57.16 3.23 -34.84
N PHE A 203 -57.57 4.50 -34.80
CA PHE A 203 -58.88 4.91 -34.30
C PHE A 203 -59.81 5.56 -35.34
N ILE A 204 -59.57 5.53 -36.66
CA ILE A 204 -60.46 6.04 -37.69
C ILE A 204 -60.75 4.95 -38.69
N ARG A 205 -61.55 3.92 -38.29
CA ARG A 205 -62.30 3.09 -39.22
C ARG A 205 -63.30 2.17 -38.49
N ARG A 206 -64.34 2.79 -37.90
CA ARG A 206 -65.58 2.04 -37.63
C ARG A 206 -66.75 2.99 -37.37
N LYS A 207 -67.22 3.61 -38.45
CA LYS A 207 -68.65 4.05 -38.56
C LYS A 207 -68.95 4.21 -40.02
N ARG A 208 -69.53 3.14 -40.61
CA ARG A 208 -70.57 3.14 -41.68
C ARG A 208 -70.87 1.70 -42.06
N ALA A 209 -72.01 1.22 -41.54
CA ALA A 209 -73.02 0.46 -42.29
C ALA A 209 -74.06 0.03 -41.30
N LYS A 210 -75.22 0.67 -41.47
CA LYS A 210 -76.62 0.32 -41.09
C LYS A 210 -76.89 -0.09 -39.66
#